data_46f225d79646ba26ddae276e2bf1effc
#
_entry.id   46f225d79646ba26ddae276e2bf1effc
#
_cell.length_a   1.000
_cell.length_b   1.000
_cell.length_c   1.000
_cell.angle_alpha   90.00
_cell.angle_beta   90.00
_cell.angle_gamma   90.00
#
_symmetry.space_group_name_H-M   'P 1'
#
loop_
_entity.id
_entity.type
_entity.pdbx_description
1 polymer ?
#
loop_
_entity_poly.entity_id
_entity_poly.type
_entity_poly.pdbx_seq_one_letter_code
_entity_poly.pdbx_strand_id
1 'polypeptide(L)'
;MRIEILYSDLCCLYGDKGNTMLLRKCLPEAEFIETPLNGKPAFLDGGVDVVYLCSMSEKSQELVLSRLMPYRETIAQMAKTGKTLFFFVGNAYELVGQYIEREDGSKVDALGLFNTYAKRQTPNRFNSLMKIKFGEMTLLGFTSRFSHSYGLTGDIAFGRVEVGSGENPVSKFEGIYSGSVLATYLSGPVLVTNPHFLHWFLRRIGAPLEKLPCEEILVQAYEQRLKDFDREDLEMA
;
A
#
# COMPACT_ATOMS: atom_id res chain seq x y z
N MET A 1 19.42 -3.13 -8.48
CA MET A 1 17.97 -3.13 -8.11
C MET A 1 17.28 -2.01 -8.86
N ARG A 2 16.08 -2.26 -9.37
CA ARG A 2 15.27 -1.27 -10.12
C ARG A 2 13.89 -1.13 -9.44
N ILE A 3 13.54 0.09 -9.06
CA ILE A 3 12.29 0.40 -8.36
C ILE A 3 11.51 1.38 -9.23
N GLU A 4 10.34 0.98 -9.70
CA GLU A 4 9.44 1.84 -10.45
C GLU A 4 8.44 2.52 -9.52
N ILE A 5 8.40 3.86 -9.59
CA ILE A 5 7.39 4.69 -8.94
C ILE A 5 6.36 5.02 -10.01
N LEU A 6 5.24 4.30 -9.95
CA LEU A 6 4.24 4.33 -11.00
C LEU A 6 3.31 5.52 -10.81
N TYR A 7 3.15 6.33 -11.87
CA TYR A 7 2.23 7.47 -11.95
C TYR A 7 2.42 8.50 -10.84
N SER A 8 3.70 8.81 -10.52
CA SER A 8 4.10 9.75 -9.47
C SER A 8 3.58 11.17 -9.66
N ASP A 9 3.17 11.53 -10.87
CA ASP A 9 2.53 12.80 -11.23
C ASP A 9 1.07 12.91 -10.75
N LEU A 10 0.39 11.79 -10.45
CA LEU A 10 -0.98 11.75 -9.93
C LEU A 10 -1.12 11.14 -8.54
N CYS A 11 -0.17 10.30 -8.13
CA CYS A 11 -0.28 9.45 -6.97
C CYS A 11 0.74 9.90 -5.93
N CYS A 12 0.33 10.66 -4.93
CA CYS A 12 1.17 11.04 -3.80
C CYS A 12 0.36 11.79 -2.72
N LEU A 13 -0.67 11.14 -2.16
CA LEU A 13 -1.40 11.70 -1.03
C LEU A 13 -0.78 11.22 0.30
N TYR A 14 -1.17 11.86 1.38
CA TYR A 14 -0.87 11.46 2.77
C TYR A 14 0.62 11.30 3.11
N GLY A 15 1.50 11.98 2.37
CA GLY A 15 2.94 11.91 2.62
C GLY A 15 3.62 10.65 2.08
N ASP A 16 2.97 9.88 1.23
CA ASP A 16 3.47 8.60 0.67
C ASP A 16 4.81 8.74 -0.07
N LYS A 17 5.16 9.95 -0.54
CA LYS A 17 6.49 10.27 -1.06
C LYS A 17 7.61 9.99 -0.04
N GLY A 18 7.31 10.05 1.25
CA GLY A 18 8.24 9.69 2.31
C GLY A 18 8.77 8.25 2.18
N ASN A 19 7.94 7.30 1.71
CA ASN A 19 8.38 5.93 1.46
C ASN A 19 9.50 5.89 0.41
N THR A 20 9.31 6.55 -0.72
CA THR A 20 10.31 6.56 -1.82
C THR A 20 11.55 7.37 -1.45
N MET A 21 11.41 8.47 -0.69
CA MET A 21 12.54 9.25 -0.19
C MET A 21 13.42 8.44 0.75
N LEU A 22 12.80 7.65 1.65
CA LEU A 22 13.56 6.78 2.56
C LEU A 22 14.19 5.61 1.82
N LEU A 23 13.48 4.98 0.87
CA LEU A 23 14.06 3.93 0.03
C LEU A 23 15.27 4.41 -0.77
N ARG A 24 15.24 5.63 -1.32
CA ARG A 24 16.41 6.24 -2.00
C ARG A 24 17.62 6.40 -1.07
N LYS A 25 17.38 6.70 0.20
CA LYS A 25 18.46 6.77 1.21
C LYS A 25 18.98 5.38 1.60
N CYS A 26 18.09 4.40 1.70
CA CYS A 26 18.47 3.03 2.00
C CYS A 26 19.23 2.35 0.85
N LEU A 27 18.90 2.71 -0.39
CA LEU A 27 19.36 2.04 -1.61
C LEU A 27 19.96 3.06 -2.60
N PRO A 28 21.09 3.70 -2.27
CA PRO A 28 21.67 4.77 -3.11
C PRO A 28 22.12 4.28 -4.49
N GLU A 29 22.43 2.99 -4.63
CA GLU A 29 22.84 2.37 -5.89
C GLU A 29 21.65 1.82 -6.72
N ALA A 30 20.42 1.91 -6.22
CA ALA A 30 19.24 1.45 -6.95
C ALA A 30 18.81 2.48 -8.00
N GLU A 31 18.38 2.00 -9.16
CA GLU A 31 17.72 2.80 -10.17
C GLU A 31 16.26 3.04 -9.77
N PHE A 32 15.85 4.30 -9.64
CA PHE A 32 14.47 4.70 -9.38
C PHE A 32 13.87 5.30 -10.66
N ILE A 33 12.90 4.60 -11.23
CA ILE A 33 12.20 4.97 -12.46
C ILE A 33 10.89 5.64 -12.08
N GLU A 34 10.72 6.90 -12.41
CA GLU A 34 9.44 7.60 -12.24
C GLU A 34 8.65 7.55 -13.54
N THR A 35 7.60 6.74 -13.58
CA THR A 35 6.75 6.59 -14.76
C THR A 35 5.55 7.53 -14.63
N PRO A 36 5.41 8.52 -15.54
CA PRO A 36 4.25 9.41 -15.56
C PRO A 36 3.01 8.68 -16.11
N LEU A 37 1.81 9.22 -15.89
CA LEU A 37 0.55 8.58 -16.31
C LEU A 37 0.49 8.23 -17.80
N ASN A 38 1.08 9.05 -18.64
CA ASN A 38 1.12 8.82 -20.10
C ASN A 38 2.36 8.01 -20.54
N GLY A 39 3.23 7.61 -19.60
CA GLY A 39 4.39 6.76 -19.85
C GLY A 39 4.01 5.29 -19.96
N LYS A 40 4.81 4.53 -20.69
CA LYS A 40 4.73 3.07 -20.66
C LYS A 40 5.34 2.57 -19.33
N PRO A 41 4.64 1.73 -18.55
CA PRO A 41 5.22 1.15 -17.35
C PRO A 41 6.50 0.36 -17.64
N ALA A 42 7.56 0.66 -16.89
CA ALA A 42 8.88 0.05 -17.08
C ALA A 42 8.89 -1.45 -16.72
N PHE A 43 8.02 -1.89 -15.82
CA PHE A 43 7.90 -3.31 -15.45
C PHE A 43 7.53 -4.21 -16.63
N LEU A 44 6.90 -3.65 -17.68
CA LEU A 44 6.52 -4.40 -18.90
C LEU A 44 7.74 -4.85 -19.73
N ASP A 45 8.86 -4.16 -19.59
CA ASP A 45 10.11 -4.51 -20.25
C ASP A 45 10.97 -5.48 -19.41
N GLY A 46 10.49 -5.83 -18.22
CA GLY A 46 11.17 -6.74 -17.30
C GLY A 46 12.28 -6.07 -16.49
N GLY A 47 12.83 -6.82 -15.52
CA GLY A 47 13.96 -6.38 -14.70
C GLY A 47 13.62 -5.29 -13.67
N VAL A 48 12.34 -5.04 -13.37
CA VAL A 48 11.90 -4.19 -12.27
C VAL A 48 11.67 -5.08 -11.05
N ASP A 49 12.32 -4.74 -9.93
CA ASP A 49 12.23 -5.51 -8.68
C ASP A 49 11.02 -5.10 -7.84
N VAL A 50 10.68 -3.80 -7.85
CA VAL A 50 9.54 -3.24 -7.11
C VAL A 50 8.77 -2.28 -7.99
N VAL A 51 7.45 -2.43 -8.02
CA VAL A 51 6.49 -1.46 -8.58
C VAL A 51 5.74 -0.83 -7.42
N TYR A 52 5.99 0.45 -7.16
CA TYR A 52 5.34 1.20 -6.10
C TYR A 52 4.24 2.09 -6.65
N LEU A 53 3.04 1.95 -6.13
CA LEU A 53 1.89 2.80 -6.44
C LEU A 53 1.25 3.27 -5.14
N CYS A 54 1.15 4.58 -4.96
CA CYS A 54 0.63 5.17 -3.75
C CYS A 54 -0.78 5.78 -3.90
N SER A 55 -1.29 6.33 -2.79
CA SER A 55 -2.65 6.88 -2.71
C SER A 55 -2.87 8.05 -3.66
N MET A 56 -4.10 8.15 -4.14
CA MET A 56 -4.54 9.12 -5.12
C MET A 56 -6.00 9.56 -4.88
N SER A 57 -6.47 10.57 -5.61
CA SER A 57 -7.90 10.90 -5.61
C SER A 57 -8.71 9.81 -6.33
N GLU A 58 -10.00 9.68 -6.02
CA GLU A 58 -10.90 8.68 -6.65
C GLU A 58 -10.98 8.89 -8.17
N LYS A 59 -10.95 10.14 -8.63
CA LYS A 59 -10.87 10.47 -10.06
C LYS A 59 -9.57 10.02 -10.69
N SER A 60 -8.44 10.23 -10.00
CA SER A 60 -7.13 9.73 -10.45
C SER A 60 -7.07 8.20 -10.43
N GLN A 61 -7.72 7.56 -9.47
CA GLN A 61 -7.79 6.11 -9.35
C GLN A 61 -8.42 5.45 -10.58
N GLU A 62 -9.54 5.99 -11.08
CA GLU A 62 -10.16 5.46 -12.30
C GLU A 62 -9.29 5.69 -13.54
N LEU A 63 -8.60 6.83 -13.59
CA LEU A 63 -7.69 7.13 -14.68
C LEU A 63 -6.48 6.19 -14.67
N VAL A 64 -5.87 5.98 -13.50
CA VAL A 64 -4.77 5.00 -13.30
C VAL A 64 -5.23 3.60 -13.69
N LEU A 65 -6.42 3.21 -13.24
CA LEU A 65 -6.98 1.90 -13.57
C LEU A 65 -7.15 1.72 -15.07
N SER A 66 -7.66 2.74 -15.77
CA SER A 66 -7.80 2.71 -17.25
C SER A 66 -6.46 2.50 -17.97
N ARG A 67 -5.35 2.98 -17.38
CA ARG A 67 -3.99 2.81 -17.92
C ARG A 67 -3.39 1.44 -17.60
N LEU A 68 -3.79 0.82 -16.49
CA LEU A 68 -3.30 -0.50 -16.08
C LEU A 68 -4.10 -1.66 -16.70
N MET A 69 -5.38 -1.47 -17.00
CA MET A 69 -6.26 -2.52 -17.54
C MET A 69 -5.72 -3.22 -18.80
N PRO A 70 -5.09 -2.52 -19.77
CA PRO A 70 -4.48 -3.20 -20.91
C PRO A 70 -3.39 -4.21 -20.54
N TYR A 71 -2.81 -4.10 -19.33
CA TYR A 71 -1.71 -4.94 -18.85
C TYR A 71 -2.16 -5.92 -17.76
N ARG A 72 -3.46 -6.05 -17.51
CA ARG A 72 -4.06 -6.86 -16.45
C ARG A 72 -3.50 -8.29 -16.42
N GLU A 73 -3.45 -8.96 -17.55
CA GLU A 73 -2.96 -10.35 -17.65
C GLU A 73 -1.46 -10.45 -17.34
N THR A 74 -0.67 -9.50 -17.84
CA THR A 74 0.76 -9.41 -17.56
C THR A 74 1.01 -9.19 -16.07
N ILE A 75 0.29 -8.26 -15.44
CA ILE A 75 0.37 -8.00 -14.00
C ILE A 75 -0.01 -9.25 -13.20
N ALA A 76 -1.11 -9.93 -13.59
CA ALA A 76 -1.55 -11.15 -12.94
C ALA A 76 -0.52 -12.28 -13.02
N GLN A 77 0.14 -12.43 -14.18
CA GLN A 77 1.21 -13.39 -14.34
C GLN A 77 2.45 -13.03 -13.50
N MET A 78 2.88 -11.76 -13.51
CA MET A 78 4.00 -11.28 -12.71
C MET A 78 3.75 -11.45 -11.22
N ALA A 79 2.53 -11.15 -10.75
CA ALA A 79 2.10 -11.33 -9.37
C ALA A 79 2.26 -12.79 -8.88
N LYS A 80 2.07 -13.78 -9.75
CA LYS A 80 2.24 -15.21 -9.47
C LYS A 80 3.70 -15.65 -9.47
N THR A 81 4.55 -15.07 -10.31
CA THR A 81 5.95 -15.49 -10.47
C THR A 81 6.87 -15.06 -9.32
N GLY A 82 6.47 -14.07 -8.55
CA GLY A 82 7.19 -13.63 -7.34
C GLY A 82 8.46 -12.81 -7.58
N LYS A 83 8.79 -12.48 -8.84
CA LYS A 83 10.03 -11.76 -9.19
C LYS A 83 9.94 -10.25 -8.95
N THR A 84 8.79 -9.65 -9.25
CA THR A 84 8.53 -8.21 -9.07
C THR A 84 7.55 -8.03 -7.93
N LEU A 85 7.90 -7.27 -6.89
CA LEU A 85 6.97 -6.94 -5.81
C LEU A 85 6.11 -5.74 -6.21
N PHE A 86 4.79 -5.94 -6.29
CA PHE A 86 3.81 -4.86 -6.42
C PHE A 86 3.45 -4.35 -5.02
N PHE A 87 3.90 -3.13 -4.71
CA PHE A 87 3.63 -2.47 -3.42
C PHE A 87 2.66 -1.33 -3.61
N PHE A 88 1.40 -1.54 -3.25
CA PHE A 88 0.28 -0.62 -3.45
C PHE A 88 -0.22 -0.10 -2.09
N VAL A 89 -0.29 1.23 -1.95
CA VAL A 89 -0.61 1.88 -0.68
C VAL A 89 -1.84 2.79 -0.83
N GLY A 90 -2.62 2.90 0.25
CA GLY A 90 -3.84 3.69 0.27
C GLY A 90 -4.90 3.10 -0.65
N ASN A 91 -5.67 3.94 -1.35
CA ASN A 91 -6.70 3.45 -2.26
C ASN A 91 -6.18 2.78 -3.54
N ALA A 92 -4.85 2.73 -3.76
CA ALA A 92 -4.26 1.83 -4.75
C ALA A 92 -4.50 0.35 -4.42
N TYR A 93 -4.74 0.01 -3.15
CA TYR A 93 -5.19 -1.31 -2.71
C TYR A 93 -6.44 -1.79 -3.47
N GLU A 94 -7.38 -0.91 -3.75
CA GLU A 94 -8.65 -1.26 -4.40
C GLU A 94 -8.47 -1.75 -5.84
N LEU A 95 -7.37 -1.35 -6.48
CA LEU A 95 -7.08 -1.72 -7.87
C LEU A 95 -6.79 -3.22 -8.06
N VAL A 96 -6.36 -3.93 -7.01
CA VAL A 96 -6.03 -5.35 -7.11
C VAL A 96 -7.26 -6.27 -7.01
N GLY A 97 -8.42 -5.72 -6.62
CA GLY A 97 -9.70 -6.43 -6.53
C GLY A 97 -10.38 -6.68 -7.87
N GLN A 98 -11.64 -7.11 -7.82
CA GLN A 98 -12.47 -7.42 -8.99
C GLN A 98 -13.06 -6.14 -9.60
N TYR A 99 -13.60 -5.25 -8.78
CA TYR A 99 -14.24 -4.01 -9.20
C TYR A 99 -14.31 -2.99 -8.06
N ILE A 100 -14.55 -1.74 -8.45
CA ILE A 100 -14.91 -0.64 -7.55
C ILE A 100 -16.36 -0.24 -7.88
N GLU A 101 -17.25 -0.36 -6.90
CA GLU A 101 -18.66 0.07 -7.00
C GLU A 101 -18.74 1.56 -6.62
N ARG A 102 -19.26 2.38 -7.52
CA ARG A 102 -19.49 3.80 -7.30
C ARG A 102 -20.78 4.03 -6.49
N GLU A 103 -21.01 5.27 -6.09
CA GLU A 103 -22.13 5.69 -5.27
C GLU A 103 -23.51 5.46 -5.97
N ASP A 104 -23.53 5.47 -7.30
CA ASP A 104 -24.71 5.21 -8.13
C ASP A 104 -24.95 3.70 -8.38
N GLY A 105 -24.12 2.83 -7.79
CA GLY A 105 -24.16 1.38 -7.99
C GLY A 105 -23.47 0.90 -9.26
N SER A 106 -22.98 1.77 -10.12
CA SER A 106 -22.21 1.38 -11.29
C SER A 106 -20.85 0.81 -10.87
N LYS A 107 -20.27 -0.08 -11.68
CA LYS A 107 -19.01 -0.76 -11.36
C LYS A 107 -17.94 -0.39 -12.37
N VAL A 108 -16.75 -0.16 -11.86
CA VAL A 108 -15.51 -0.05 -12.63
C VAL A 108 -14.72 -1.33 -12.42
N ASP A 109 -14.48 -2.08 -13.49
CA ASP A 109 -13.65 -3.29 -13.40
C ASP A 109 -12.23 -2.93 -12.92
N ALA A 110 -11.69 -3.72 -12.01
CA ALA A 110 -10.34 -3.59 -11.51
C ALA A 110 -9.44 -4.71 -12.04
N LEU A 111 -8.20 -4.83 -11.55
CA LEU A 111 -7.22 -5.78 -12.07
C LEU A 111 -7.61 -7.25 -11.84
N GLY A 112 -8.50 -7.54 -10.89
CA GLY A 112 -9.03 -8.88 -10.65
C GLY A 112 -7.99 -9.89 -10.18
N LEU A 113 -6.96 -9.42 -9.49
CA LEU A 113 -5.91 -10.31 -8.95
C LEU A 113 -6.41 -11.13 -7.77
N PHE A 114 -7.33 -10.54 -6.98
CA PHE A 114 -7.92 -11.14 -5.79
C PHE A 114 -9.45 -11.04 -5.81
N ASN A 115 -10.10 -11.87 -5.01
CA ASN A 115 -11.56 -11.92 -4.93
C ASN A 115 -12.08 -10.87 -3.91
N THR A 116 -11.52 -9.67 -3.95
CA THR A 116 -11.95 -8.51 -3.17
C THR A 116 -12.66 -7.49 -4.08
N TYR A 117 -13.43 -6.58 -3.50
CA TYR A 117 -14.03 -5.45 -4.21
C TYR A 117 -14.20 -4.27 -3.27
N ALA A 118 -14.26 -3.06 -3.81
CA ALA A 118 -14.46 -1.85 -3.04
C ALA A 118 -15.83 -1.22 -3.32
N LYS A 119 -16.40 -0.53 -2.32
CA LYS A 119 -17.61 0.30 -2.45
C LYS A 119 -17.31 1.70 -2.00
N ARG A 120 -17.48 2.67 -2.88
CA ARG A 120 -17.34 4.11 -2.56
C ARG A 120 -18.53 4.61 -1.79
N GLN A 121 -18.27 5.59 -0.94
CA GLN A 121 -19.26 6.26 -0.09
C GLN A 121 -19.04 7.78 -0.05
N THR A 122 -18.55 8.37 -1.14
CA THR A 122 -18.36 9.81 -1.25
C THR A 122 -19.71 10.54 -1.03
N PRO A 123 -19.77 11.62 -0.23
CA PRO A 123 -18.65 12.37 0.33
C PRO A 123 -18.19 11.89 1.73
N ASN A 124 -18.69 10.77 2.23
CA ASN A 124 -18.41 10.30 3.58
C ASN A 124 -17.00 9.75 3.66
N ARG A 125 -16.08 10.58 4.19
CA ARG A 125 -14.70 10.16 4.40
C ARG A 125 -14.58 9.36 5.68
N PHE A 126 -13.99 8.19 5.55
CA PHE A 126 -13.64 7.34 6.68
C PHE A 126 -12.17 7.56 7.06
N ASN A 127 -11.95 7.95 8.33
CA ASN A 127 -10.62 8.10 8.92
C ASN A 127 -10.49 7.17 10.12
N SER A 128 -9.34 6.57 10.30
CA SER A 128 -9.04 5.77 11.49
C SER A 128 -7.53 5.71 11.73
N LEU A 129 -7.11 5.90 12.98
CA LEU A 129 -5.80 5.44 13.40
C LEU A 129 -5.77 3.92 13.39
N MET A 130 -4.62 3.35 13.06
CA MET A 130 -4.51 1.91 12.88
C MET A 130 -3.28 1.33 13.56
N LYS A 131 -3.52 0.27 14.34
CA LYS A 131 -2.49 -0.64 14.86
C LYS A 131 -2.82 -2.04 14.37
N ILE A 132 -1.91 -2.63 13.60
CA ILE A 132 -2.10 -3.96 13.02
C ILE A 132 -0.94 -4.88 13.37
N LYS A 133 -1.21 -6.19 13.42
CA LYS A 133 -0.20 -7.25 13.51
C LYS A 133 0.08 -7.84 12.14
N PHE A 134 1.37 -7.85 11.77
CA PHE A 134 1.90 -8.55 10.62
C PHE A 134 3.00 -9.52 11.10
N GLY A 135 2.67 -10.80 11.20
CA GLY A 135 3.50 -11.75 11.93
C GLY A 135 3.72 -11.29 13.37
N GLU A 136 4.97 -11.23 13.80
CA GLU A 136 5.33 -10.72 15.15
C GLU A 136 5.44 -9.19 15.20
N MET A 137 5.40 -8.50 14.06
CA MET A 137 5.56 -7.06 14.00
C MET A 137 4.22 -6.35 14.29
N THR A 138 4.31 -5.23 15.02
CA THR A 138 3.23 -4.25 15.13
C THR A 138 3.48 -3.13 14.14
N LEU A 139 2.50 -2.81 13.31
CA LEU A 139 2.57 -1.69 12.37
C LEU A 139 1.57 -0.62 12.78
N LEU A 140 2.02 0.63 12.69
CA LEU A 140 1.27 1.82 13.07
C LEU A 140 1.07 2.72 11.85
N GLY A 141 -0.09 3.33 11.75
CA GLY A 141 -0.42 4.30 10.72
C GLY A 141 -1.85 4.80 10.86
N PHE A 142 -2.39 5.23 9.76
CA PHE A 142 -3.80 5.61 9.67
C PHE A 142 -4.36 5.20 8.30
N THR A 143 -5.67 5.22 8.18
CA THR A 143 -6.37 5.18 6.91
C THR A 143 -7.22 6.42 6.74
N SER A 144 -7.31 6.93 5.52
CA SER A 144 -8.21 8.02 5.13
C SER A 144 -8.72 7.74 3.72
N ARG A 145 -9.98 7.35 3.60
CA ARG A 145 -10.55 6.85 2.34
C ARG A 145 -12.04 7.17 2.24
N PHE A 146 -12.58 7.06 1.04
CA PHE A 146 -14.02 7.15 0.77
C PHE A 146 -14.64 5.79 0.47
N SER A 147 -13.89 4.69 0.61
CA SER A 147 -14.33 3.35 0.25
C SER A 147 -14.18 2.37 1.41
N HIS A 148 -15.00 1.34 1.40
CA HIS A 148 -14.80 0.12 2.16
C HIS A 148 -14.59 -1.05 1.21
N SER A 149 -13.64 -1.94 1.54
CA SER A 149 -13.39 -3.16 0.76
C SER A 149 -13.97 -4.38 1.44
N TYR A 150 -14.27 -5.39 0.65
CA TYR A 150 -14.93 -6.62 1.07
C TYR A 150 -14.29 -7.82 0.36
N GLY A 151 -14.48 -9.00 0.94
CA GLY A 151 -14.02 -10.26 0.34
C GLY A 151 -12.62 -10.70 0.75
N LEU A 152 -11.91 -9.92 1.59
CA LEU A 152 -10.61 -10.35 2.12
C LEU A 152 -10.76 -11.55 3.05
N THR A 153 -9.90 -12.55 2.85
CA THR A 153 -9.79 -13.73 3.68
C THR A 153 -8.49 -13.72 4.47
N GLY A 154 -8.48 -14.36 5.65
CA GLY A 154 -7.35 -14.29 6.57
C GLY A 154 -6.06 -14.93 6.05
N ASP A 155 -6.14 -15.84 5.08
CA ASP A 155 -4.99 -16.53 4.47
C ASP A 155 -4.16 -15.63 3.54
N ILE A 156 -4.77 -14.58 2.98
CA ILE A 156 -4.08 -13.58 2.14
C ILE A 156 -3.97 -12.22 2.81
N ALA A 157 -4.52 -12.05 4.02
CA ALA A 157 -4.50 -10.78 4.72
C ALA A 157 -3.06 -10.33 5.03
N PHE A 158 -2.78 -9.05 4.79
CA PHE A 158 -1.51 -8.44 5.17
C PHE A 158 -1.38 -8.34 6.68
N GLY A 159 -2.42 -7.89 7.37
CA GLY A 159 -2.38 -7.75 8.82
C GLY A 159 -3.71 -7.99 9.50
N ARG A 160 -3.61 -8.30 10.81
CA ARG A 160 -4.76 -8.35 11.72
C ARG A 160 -4.87 -7.05 12.48
N VAL A 161 -6.03 -6.44 12.46
CA VAL A 161 -6.31 -5.18 13.14
C VAL A 161 -6.42 -5.41 14.65
N GLU A 162 -5.63 -4.69 15.43
CA GLU A 162 -5.70 -4.61 16.90
C GLU A 162 -6.44 -3.35 17.34
N VAL A 163 -6.16 -2.21 16.69
CA VAL A 163 -6.80 -0.91 16.97
C VAL A 163 -7.19 -0.28 15.65
N GLY A 164 -8.35 0.35 15.60
CA GLY A 164 -8.89 0.99 14.40
C GLY A 164 -9.78 0.06 13.59
N SER A 165 -9.94 0.37 12.31
CA SER A 165 -10.84 -0.36 11.42
C SER A 165 -10.07 -1.04 10.29
N GLY A 166 -10.45 -2.29 10.01
CA GLY A 166 -9.92 -3.02 8.87
C GLY A 166 -10.43 -2.49 7.53
N GLU A 167 -10.53 -3.35 6.52
CA GLU A 167 -11.02 -2.99 5.19
C GLU A 167 -12.42 -2.35 5.21
N ASN A 168 -13.22 -2.74 6.19
CA ASN A 168 -14.57 -2.24 6.43
C ASN A 168 -14.88 -2.33 7.94
N PRO A 169 -16.00 -1.77 8.43
CA PRO A 169 -16.28 -1.67 9.87
C PRO A 169 -16.35 -3.00 10.64
N VAL A 170 -16.54 -4.13 9.95
CA VAL A 170 -16.65 -5.45 10.60
C VAL A 170 -15.43 -6.33 10.39
N SER A 171 -14.56 -5.98 9.46
CA SER A 171 -13.35 -6.76 9.17
C SER A 171 -12.32 -6.63 10.28
N LYS A 172 -11.71 -7.77 10.65
CA LYS A 172 -10.55 -7.84 11.55
C LYS A 172 -9.22 -7.91 10.79
N PHE A 173 -9.29 -7.78 9.46
CA PHE A 173 -8.14 -7.87 8.58
C PHE A 173 -7.95 -6.57 7.80
N GLU A 174 -6.73 -6.31 7.43
CA GLU A 174 -6.30 -5.16 6.64
C GLU A 174 -5.28 -5.60 5.61
N GLY A 175 -5.47 -5.13 4.37
CA GLY A 175 -4.52 -5.31 3.28
C GLY A 175 -4.34 -6.73 2.79
N ILE A 176 -3.61 -6.88 1.71
CA ILE A 176 -3.27 -8.16 1.08
C ILE A 176 -1.75 -8.31 1.05
N TYR A 177 -1.26 -9.48 1.48
CA TYR A 177 0.08 -9.93 1.21
C TYR A 177 0.03 -11.36 0.69
N SER A 178 0.14 -11.51 -0.62
CA SER A 178 0.07 -12.81 -1.28
C SER A 178 0.94 -12.84 -2.54
N GLY A 179 1.80 -13.84 -2.62
CA GLY A 179 2.76 -13.95 -3.71
C GLY A 179 3.73 -12.76 -3.74
N SER A 180 3.66 -11.97 -4.79
CA SER A 180 4.41 -10.72 -4.94
C SER A 180 3.53 -9.47 -4.95
N VAL A 181 2.37 -9.54 -4.33
CA VAL A 181 1.51 -8.37 -4.10
C VAL A 181 1.46 -8.06 -2.62
N LEU A 182 1.82 -6.84 -2.28
CA LEU A 182 1.64 -6.21 -0.98
C LEU A 182 0.78 -4.97 -1.20
N ALA A 183 -0.46 -5.03 -0.78
CA ALA A 183 -1.42 -3.95 -0.96
C ALA A 183 -2.09 -3.61 0.37
N THR A 184 -2.13 -2.34 0.78
CA THR A 184 -2.57 -1.93 2.11
C THR A 184 -3.22 -0.56 2.11
N TYR A 185 -4.27 -0.39 2.91
CA TYR A 185 -4.82 0.94 3.22
C TYR A 185 -3.99 1.71 4.24
N LEU A 186 -3.06 1.03 4.94
CA LEU A 186 -2.22 1.65 5.95
C LEU A 186 -1.33 2.71 5.31
N SER A 187 -1.53 3.96 5.70
CA SER A 187 -0.86 5.15 5.18
C SER A 187 -0.06 5.86 6.26
N GLY A 188 0.68 6.90 5.85
CA GLY A 188 1.35 7.80 6.76
C GLY A 188 2.82 7.68 7.01
N PRO A 189 3.70 7.80 6.02
CA PRO A 189 4.16 6.82 5.03
C PRO A 189 4.65 5.54 5.71
N VAL A 190 4.08 4.41 5.35
CA VAL A 190 4.17 3.14 6.11
C VAL A 190 5.60 2.64 6.36
N LEU A 191 6.52 2.83 5.43
CA LEU A 191 7.93 2.42 5.60
C LEU A 191 8.68 3.33 6.58
N VAL A 192 8.38 4.64 6.59
CA VAL A 192 9.01 5.62 7.49
C VAL A 192 8.52 5.42 8.92
N THR A 193 7.22 5.17 9.07
CA THR A 193 6.58 5.07 10.38
C THR A 193 6.83 3.74 11.09
N ASN A 194 7.34 2.72 10.35
CA ASN A 194 7.51 1.37 10.85
C ASN A 194 8.91 0.82 10.49
N PRO A 195 9.98 1.17 11.23
CA PRO A 195 11.35 0.79 10.90
C PRO A 195 11.57 -0.73 10.86
N HIS A 196 10.92 -1.50 11.73
CA HIS A 196 10.98 -2.97 11.72
C HIS A 196 10.37 -3.56 10.45
N PHE A 197 9.29 -2.95 9.95
CA PHE A 197 8.69 -3.32 8.68
C PHE A 197 9.58 -2.92 7.50
N LEU A 198 10.27 -1.78 7.56
CA LEU A 198 11.25 -1.40 6.54
C LEU A 198 12.39 -2.41 6.45
N HIS A 199 12.93 -2.88 7.57
CA HIS A 199 13.93 -3.96 7.58
C HIS A 199 13.38 -5.25 6.93
N TRP A 200 12.15 -5.62 7.25
CA TRP A 200 11.48 -6.77 6.62
C TRP A 200 11.32 -6.54 5.12
N PHE A 201 10.84 -5.36 4.71
CA PHE A 201 10.63 -4.99 3.31
C PHE A 201 11.94 -5.08 2.50
N LEU A 202 13.02 -4.50 3.03
CA LEU A 202 14.34 -4.55 2.40
C LEU A 202 14.85 -6.00 2.25
N ARG A 203 14.66 -6.84 3.25
CA ARG A 203 14.97 -8.29 3.13
C ARG A 203 14.11 -8.96 2.06
N ARG A 204 12.82 -8.65 2.02
CA ARG A 204 11.87 -9.23 1.05
C ARG A 204 12.25 -8.90 -0.40
N ILE A 205 12.79 -7.73 -0.65
CA ILE A 205 13.25 -7.32 -1.99
C ILE A 205 14.72 -7.69 -2.28
N GLY A 206 15.38 -8.40 -1.38
CA GLY A 206 16.76 -8.87 -1.59
C GLY A 206 17.85 -7.84 -1.32
N ALA A 207 17.56 -6.77 -0.58
CA ALA A 207 18.49 -5.69 -0.24
C ALA A 207 18.56 -5.42 1.27
N PRO A 208 18.89 -6.43 2.11
CA PRO A 208 18.94 -6.26 3.55
C PRO A 208 20.01 -5.24 3.94
N LEU A 209 19.72 -4.42 4.93
CA LEU A 209 20.67 -3.51 5.58
C LEU A 209 20.85 -3.94 7.04
N GLU A 210 22.09 -3.84 7.55
CA GLU A 210 22.38 -4.03 8.96
C GLU A 210 21.81 -2.89 9.81
N LYS A 211 21.95 -1.65 9.32
CA LYS A 211 21.43 -0.43 9.95
C LYS A 211 20.75 0.46 8.91
N LEU A 212 19.57 1.00 9.27
CA LEU A 212 18.86 1.96 8.43
C LEU A 212 19.46 3.37 8.52
N PRO A 213 19.37 4.19 7.48
CA PRO A 213 19.63 5.62 7.62
C PRO A 213 18.72 6.23 8.69
N CYS A 214 19.33 6.97 9.64
CA CYS A 214 18.61 7.60 10.76
C CYS A 214 17.80 6.63 11.63
N GLU A 215 18.21 5.39 11.77
CA GLU A 215 17.46 4.32 12.46
C GLU A 215 17.05 4.70 13.88
N GLU A 216 17.94 5.29 14.67
CA GLU A 216 17.66 5.69 16.04
C GLU A 216 16.47 6.67 16.13
N ILE A 217 16.41 7.63 15.22
CA ILE A 217 15.28 8.59 15.15
C ILE A 217 13.99 7.89 14.70
N LEU A 218 14.07 6.99 13.73
CA LEU A 218 12.92 6.23 13.25
C LEU A 218 12.35 5.34 14.36
N VAL A 219 13.21 4.66 15.10
CA VAL A 219 12.81 3.79 16.22
C VAL A 219 12.21 4.62 17.36
N GLN A 220 12.84 5.72 17.75
CA GLN A 220 12.29 6.61 18.79
C GLN A 220 10.90 7.16 18.40
N ALA A 221 10.72 7.57 17.16
CA ALA A 221 9.43 8.06 16.66
C ALA A 221 8.37 6.95 16.63
N TYR A 222 8.75 5.73 16.28
CA TYR A 222 7.87 4.56 16.32
C TYR A 222 7.46 4.22 17.77
N GLU A 223 8.41 4.16 18.70
CA GLU A 223 8.14 3.88 20.11
C GLU A 223 7.22 4.93 20.75
N GLN A 224 7.42 6.22 20.40
CA GLN A 224 6.53 7.27 20.86
C GLN A 224 5.10 7.08 20.34
N ARG A 225 4.93 6.79 19.06
CA ARG A 225 3.62 6.50 18.48
C ARG A 225 2.97 5.27 19.11
N LEU A 226 3.75 4.22 19.37
CA LEU A 226 3.23 3.02 20.02
C LEU A 226 2.64 3.35 21.40
N LYS A 227 3.32 4.19 22.19
CA LYS A 227 2.81 4.70 23.49
C LYS A 227 1.56 5.56 23.31
N ASP A 228 1.49 6.36 22.24
CA ASP A 228 0.31 7.20 21.99
C ASP A 228 -0.95 6.35 21.74
N PHE A 229 -0.83 5.14 21.18
CA PHE A 229 -1.95 4.20 21.03
C PHE A 229 -2.48 3.61 22.34
N ASP A 230 -1.70 3.71 23.41
CA ASP A 230 -2.10 3.22 24.74
C ASP A 230 -2.76 4.33 25.59
N ARG A 231 -2.92 5.55 25.07
CA ARG A 231 -3.56 6.67 25.76
C ARG A 231 -5.08 6.52 25.76
N GLU A 232 -5.69 6.78 26.93
CA GLU A 232 -7.15 6.72 27.09
C GLU A 232 -7.90 7.84 26.33
N ASP A 233 -7.21 8.97 26.06
CA ASP A 233 -7.76 10.12 25.35
C ASP A 233 -7.55 10.08 23.84
N LEU A 234 -7.10 8.94 23.29
CA LEU A 234 -6.92 8.77 21.85
C LEU A 234 -8.29 8.76 21.16
N GLU A 235 -8.62 9.86 20.49
CA GLU A 235 -9.80 9.91 19.64
C GLU A 235 -9.60 9.03 18.41
N MET A 236 -10.35 7.94 18.37
CA MET A 236 -10.47 7.07 17.20
C MET A 236 -11.55 7.68 16.32
N ALA A 237 -11.14 8.44 15.29
CA ALA A 237 -12.05 9.09 14.35
C ALA A 237 -12.82 8.09 13.48
#